data_053f46f9a1ec6cc232bf2c7409239449
#
_entry.id   053f46f9a1ec6cc232bf2c7409239449
#
_cell.length_a   1.000
_cell.length_b   1.000
_cell.length_c   1.000
_cell.angle_alpha   90.00
_cell.angle_beta   90.00
_cell.angle_gamma   90.00
#
_symmetry.space_group_name_H-M   'P 1'
#
loop_
_entity.id
_entity.type
_entity.pdbx_description
1 polymer ?
#
loop_
_entity_poly.entity_id
_entity_poly.type
_entity_poly.pdbx_seq_one_letter_code
_entity_poly.pdbx_strand_id
1 'polypeptide(L)'
;MYSFIKKVFFALAGAALILQSPTAFTAEPLIKVDDNSFKCITSMTKVGHFYVDNLVGNVAGTVKVAKEGKGDYPTGSVLQLMPNEVMIKQQKGYSPATKDWEFFWIDVDKKGQKIYTRGFAEVNNRFGLNCFACHVQARPEHDLTCGKGSENGCAPIPVTQAMFGALQRTDPRCPGSDQVSAEDAIALKDLGEIVKALTEKK
;
A
#
# COMPACT_ATOMS: atom_id res chain seq x y z
N MET A 1 88.24 9.40 30.62
CA MET A 1 87.21 8.39 30.73
C MET A 1 85.89 9.11 30.48
N TYR A 2 85.31 8.99 29.26
CA TYR A 2 84.13 9.73 28.82
C TYR A 2 82.89 8.83 28.93
N SER A 3 81.93 9.35 29.72
CA SER A 3 80.62 8.73 29.87
C SER A 3 79.64 9.26 28.80
N PHE A 4 79.13 8.40 27.95
CA PHE A 4 78.09 8.72 26.92
C PHE A 4 76.73 8.62 27.54
N ILE A 5 76.02 9.74 27.67
CA ILE A 5 74.62 9.80 28.05
C ILE A 5 73.78 9.69 26.75
N LYS A 6 73.09 8.59 26.54
CA LYS A 6 72.11 8.42 25.46
C LYS A 6 70.80 9.08 25.89
N LYS A 7 70.45 10.15 25.19
CA LYS A 7 69.10 10.76 25.29
C LYS A 7 68.09 9.94 24.49
N VAL A 8 67.15 9.33 25.20
CA VAL A 8 66.00 8.66 24.59
C VAL A 8 64.91 9.69 24.39
N PHE A 9 64.55 10.00 23.12
CA PHE A 9 63.39 10.80 22.77
C PHE A 9 62.18 9.91 22.74
N PHE A 10 61.22 10.12 23.67
CA PHE A 10 59.87 9.53 23.59
C PHE A 10 59.04 10.41 22.67
N ALA A 11 58.67 9.88 21.50
CA ALA A 11 57.68 10.50 20.63
C ALA A 11 56.28 10.09 21.12
N LEU A 12 55.56 11.04 21.70
CA LEU A 12 54.14 10.91 22.00
C LEU A 12 53.34 10.99 20.69
N ALA A 13 52.90 9.83 20.17
CA ALA A 13 51.91 9.80 19.11
C ALA A 13 50.53 10.08 19.70
N GLY A 14 50.03 11.30 19.50
CA GLY A 14 48.66 11.68 19.84
C GLY A 14 47.67 11.00 18.90
N ALA A 15 46.95 10.00 19.37
CA ALA A 15 45.81 9.45 18.66
C ALA A 15 44.63 10.43 18.76
N ALA A 16 44.32 11.13 17.66
CA ALA A 16 43.11 11.93 17.56
C ALA A 16 41.90 10.99 17.46
N LEU A 17 41.13 10.83 18.51
CA LEU A 17 39.81 10.18 18.47
C LEU A 17 38.86 11.09 17.65
N ILE A 18 38.57 10.69 16.43
CA ILE A 18 37.50 11.29 15.64
C ILE A 18 36.19 10.81 16.26
N LEU A 19 35.54 11.63 17.07
CA LEU A 19 34.18 11.47 17.53
C LEU A 19 33.25 11.63 16.31
N GLN A 20 32.88 10.51 15.69
CA GLN A 20 31.82 10.51 14.70
C GLN A 20 30.50 10.76 15.43
N SER A 21 29.96 11.97 15.28
CA SER A 21 28.61 12.28 15.74
C SER A 21 27.64 11.36 15.03
N PRO A 22 26.74 10.68 15.76
CA PRO A 22 25.69 9.90 15.11
C PRO A 22 24.84 10.87 14.29
N THR A 23 24.77 10.66 12.97
CA THR A 23 23.81 11.35 12.11
C THR A 23 22.43 11.01 12.65
N ALA A 24 21.75 11.99 13.22
CA ALA A 24 20.37 11.85 13.63
C ALA A 24 19.57 11.46 12.39
N PHE A 25 19.06 10.23 12.39
CA PHE A 25 18.12 9.76 11.37
C PHE A 25 16.82 10.53 11.63
N THR A 26 16.63 11.65 10.97
CA THR A 26 15.35 12.35 10.95
C THR A 26 14.41 11.47 10.16
N ALA A 27 13.53 10.74 10.87
CA ALA A 27 12.43 10.03 10.22
C ALA A 27 11.63 11.06 9.41
N GLU A 28 11.47 10.79 8.11
CA GLU A 28 10.58 11.59 7.27
C GLU A 28 9.18 11.64 7.92
N PRO A 29 8.49 12.79 7.90
CA PRO A 29 7.17 12.89 8.49
C PRO A 29 6.21 11.90 7.85
N LEU A 30 5.42 11.19 8.68
CA LEU A 30 4.40 10.25 8.21
C LEU A 30 3.42 10.97 7.27
N ILE A 31 3.08 10.35 6.13
CA ILE A 31 2.00 10.86 5.28
C ILE A 31 0.73 10.84 6.13
N LYS A 32 0.16 12.02 6.34
CA LYS A 32 -1.10 12.13 7.06
C LYS A 32 -2.22 11.59 6.19
N VAL A 33 -2.78 10.46 6.57
CA VAL A 33 -3.96 9.87 5.93
C VAL A 33 -5.16 10.02 6.84
N ASP A 34 -6.20 10.70 6.35
CA ASP A 34 -7.48 10.88 7.01
C ASP A 34 -8.64 10.60 6.03
N ASP A 35 -9.88 10.79 6.48
CA ASP A 35 -11.06 10.52 5.66
C ASP A 35 -11.08 11.32 4.34
N ASN A 36 -10.44 12.49 4.28
CA ASN A 36 -10.37 13.33 3.08
C ASN A 36 -9.28 12.88 2.08
N SER A 37 -8.45 11.93 2.47
CA SER A 37 -7.39 11.38 1.61
C SER A 37 -7.94 10.49 0.48
N PHE A 38 -9.20 10.12 0.55
CA PHE A 38 -9.86 9.22 -0.39
C PHE A 38 -10.86 9.99 -1.27
N LYS A 39 -11.17 9.45 -2.42
CA LYS A 39 -12.11 10.06 -3.37
C LYS A 39 -12.84 8.99 -4.18
N CYS A 40 -13.79 9.40 -5.02
CA CYS A 40 -14.41 8.54 -6.01
C CYS A 40 -13.35 7.71 -6.75
N ILE A 41 -13.48 6.39 -6.77
CA ILE A 41 -12.47 5.50 -7.34
C ILE A 41 -12.22 5.79 -8.83
N THR A 42 -13.27 6.11 -9.60
CA THR A 42 -13.15 6.38 -11.04
C THR A 42 -12.55 7.75 -11.35
N SER A 43 -12.32 8.62 -10.36
CA SER A 43 -11.59 9.88 -10.53
C SER A 43 -10.07 9.69 -10.51
N MET A 44 -9.57 8.51 -10.16
CA MET A 44 -8.16 8.14 -10.20
C MET A 44 -7.76 7.58 -11.57
N THR A 45 -6.48 7.32 -11.77
CA THR A 45 -5.98 6.74 -13.03
C THR A 45 -6.20 5.23 -13.06
N LYS A 46 -6.97 4.75 -14.04
CA LYS A 46 -7.19 3.31 -14.22
C LYS A 46 -5.95 2.62 -14.81
N VAL A 47 -5.52 1.53 -14.18
CA VAL A 47 -4.47 0.65 -14.69
C VAL A 47 -4.95 -0.80 -14.61
N GLY A 48 -5.21 -1.40 -15.77
CA GLY A 48 -5.78 -2.75 -15.81
C GLY A 48 -7.14 -2.83 -15.12
N HIS A 49 -7.20 -3.53 -13.98
CA HIS A 49 -8.44 -3.77 -13.23
C HIS A 49 -8.54 -2.96 -11.93
N PHE A 50 -7.55 -2.13 -11.60
CA PHE A 50 -7.54 -1.29 -10.41
C PHE A 50 -7.25 0.18 -10.75
N TYR A 51 -7.34 1.04 -9.76
CA TYR A 51 -7.10 2.47 -9.89
C TYR A 51 -5.94 2.89 -9.02
N VAL A 52 -5.21 3.90 -9.48
CA VAL A 52 -4.04 4.44 -8.79
C VAL A 52 -4.06 5.95 -8.71
N ASP A 53 -3.49 6.46 -7.63
CA ASP A 53 -3.24 7.88 -7.39
C ASP A 53 -1.96 8.05 -6.56
N ASN A 54 -1.65 9.28 -6.16
CA ASN A 54 -0.52 9.54 -5.26
C ASN A 54 -0.80 10.77 -4.39
N LEU A 55 -0.77 10.58 -3.06
CA LEU A 55 -1.08 11.65 -2.08
C LEU A 55 -0.05 12.78 -2.02
N VAL A 56 1.17 12.54 -2.53
CA VAL A 56 2.23 13.56 -2.56
C VAL A 56 2.54 14.06 -3.99
N GLY A 57 1.64 13.75 -4.94
CA GLY A 57 1.69 14.32 -6.30
C GLY A 57 2.49 13.52 -7.34
N ASN A 58 3.16 12.42 -6.96
CA ASN A 58 3.92 11.60 -7.92
C ASN A 58 3.05 10.54 -8.61
N VAL A 59 1.93 10.97 -9.19
CA VAL A 59 0.99 10.07 -9.91
C VAL A 59 1.69 9.37 -11.07
N ALA A 60 2.52 10.08 -11.83
CA ALA A 60 3.24 9.50 -12.97
C ALA A 60 4.15 8.33 -12.57
N GLY A 61 4.88 8.47 -11.45
CA GLY A 61 5.71 7.39 -10.90
C GLY A 61 4.88 6.19 -10.46
N THR A 62 3.75 6.41 -9.78
CA THR A 62 2.81 5.34 -9.38
C THR A 62 2.25 4.62 -10.60
N VAL A 63 1.78 5.34 -11.61
CA VAL A 63 1.24 4.78 -12.86
C VAL A 63 2.29 3.96 -13.61
N LYS A 64 3.54 4.42 -13.64
CA LYS A 64 4.63 3.69 -14.29
C LYS A 64 4.80 2.30 -13.67
N VAL A 65 4.99 2.22 -12.35
CA VAL A 65 5.17 0.93 -11.64
C VAL A 65 3.94 0.04 -11.80
N ALA A 66 2.74 0.62 -11.69
CA ALA A 66 1.48 -0.11 -11.85
C ALA A 66 1.34 -0.74 -13.26
N LYS A 67 1.74 -0.03 -14.32
CA LYS A 67 1.72 -0.54 -15.70
C LYS A 67 2.79 -1.59 -15.98
N GLU A 68 3.97 -1.41 -15.41
CA GLU A 68 5.07 -2.38 -15.51
C GLU A 68 4.78 -3.65 -14.69
N GLY A 69 3.90 -3.55 -13.70
CA GLY A 69 3.50 -4.64 -12.80
C GLY A 69 4.64 -5.13 -11.90
N LYS A 70 5.74 -4.42 -11.85
CA LYS A 70 6.93 -4.73 -11.02
C LYS A 70 7.70 -3.46 -10.66
N GLY A 71 8.52 -3.55 -9.60
CA GLY A 71 9.29 -2.43 -9.05
C GLY A 71 8.63 -1.87 -7.79
N ASP A 72 9.36 -0.99 -7.10
CA ASP A 72 8.89 -0.37 -5.87
C ASP A 72 8.01 0.84 -6.18
N TYR A 73 6.84 0.88 -5.57
CA TYR A 73 5.95 2.03 -5.69
C TYR A 73 6.53 3.23 -4.93
N PRO A 74 6.45 4.45 -5.50
CA PRO A 74 6.91 5.65 -4.81
C PRO A 74 6.05 5.94 -3.57
N THR A 75 6.65 6.62 -2.60
CA THR A 75 5.96 7.17 -1.44
C THR A 75 4.71 7.94 -1.86
N GLY A 76 3.62 7.76 -1.13
CA GLY A 76 2.32 8.38 -1.41
C GLY A 76 1.46 7.61 -2.42
N SER A 77 1.95 6.55 -3.05
CA SER A 77 1.14 5.74 -3.97
C SER A 77 -0.13 5.23 -3.29
N VAL A 78 -1.26 5.40 -3.96
CA VAL A 78 -2.57 4.88 -3.59
C VAL A 78 -2.96 3.83 -4.62
N LEU A 79 -3.30 2.63 -4.16
CA LEU A 79 -3.85 1.56 -4.98
C LEU A 79 -5.22 1.18 -4.45
N GLN A 80 -6.20 1.13 -5.34
CA GLN A 80 -7.58 0.82 -4.97
C GLN A 80 -8.21 -0.10 -6.01
N LEU A 81 -8.61 -1.29 -5.56
CA LEU A 81 -9.29 -2.28 -6.40
C LEU A 81 -10.81 -2.17 -6.28
N MET A 82 -11.29 -1.95 -5.08
CA MET A 82 -12.70 -1.78 -4.73
C MET A 82 -12.88 -0.49 -3.91
N PRO A 83 -14.09 0.10 -3.89
CA PRO A 83 -14.33 1.36 -3.18
C PRO A 83 -13.90 1.36 -1.70
N ASN A 84 -13.99 0.20 -1.04
CA ASN A 84 -13.73 0.05 0.39
C ASN A 84 -12.29 -0.35 0.74
N GLU A 85 -11.51 -0.88 -0.21
CA GLU A 85 -10.20 -1.47 0.04
C GLU A 85 -9.10 -0.63 -0.60
N VAL A 86 -8.21 -0.09 0.22
CA VAL A 86 -7.15 0.82 -0.22
C VAL A 86 -5.81 0.40 0.37
N MET A 87 -4.75 0.50 -0.42
CA MET A 87 -3.36 0.43 0.02
C MET A 87 -2.70 1.78 -0.22
N ILE A 88 -1.95 2.27 0.77
CA ILE A 88 -1.16 3.51 0.65
C ILE A 88 0.29 3.23 0.99
N LYS A 89 1.20 3.61 0.09
CA LYS A 89 2.64 3.53 0.32
C LYS A 89 3.08 4.68 1.20
N GLN A 90 3.37 4.38 2.45
CA GLN A 90 3.92 5.33 3.41
C GLN A 90 5.38 5.67 3.09
N GLN A 91 5.99 6.61 3.80
CA GLN A 91 7.40 6.90 3.65
C GLN A 91 8.25 5.72 4.09
N LYS A 92 9.47 5.70 3.54
CA LYS A 92 10.45 4.66 3.84
C LYS A 92 10.71 4.53 5.34
N GLY A 93 10.64 3.31 5.84
CA GLY A 93 10.86 2.98 7.25
C GLY A 93 9.58 2.99 8.09
N TYR A 94 8.41 3.22 7.50
CA TYR A 94 7.11 3.12 8.20
C TYR A 94 6.88 1.71 8.75
N SER A 95 7.04 0.69 7.91
CA SER A 95 6.87 -0.72 8.30
C SER A 95 7.69 -1.63 7.38
N PRO A 96 8.85 -2.12 7.81
CA PRO A 96 9.65 -3.06 7.02
C PRO A 96 8.89 -4.33 6.64
N ALA A 97 8.01 -4.82 7.53
CA ALA A 97 7.22 -6.03 7.30
C ALA A 97 6.27 -5.91 6.11
N THR A 98 5.71 -4.72 5.90
CA THR A 98 4.78 -4.43 4.81
C THR A 98 5.45 -3.69 3.65
N LYS A 99 6.79 -3.60 3.61
CA LYS A 99 7.51 -2.73 2.67
C LYS A 99 6.93 -1.31 2.64
N ASP A 100 6.56 -0.79 3.79
CA ASP A 100 5.96 0.53 4.00
C ASP A 100 4.53 0.69 3.44
N TRP A 101 3.84 -0.38 3.07
CA TRP A 101 2.43 -0.32 2.75
C TRP A 101 1.57 -0.29 4.01
N GLU A 102 0.58 0.57 4.01
CA GLU A 102 -0.52 0.61 4.97
C GLU A 102 -1.83 0.24 4.26
N PHE A 103 -2.64 -0.60 4.91
CA PHE A 103 -3.91 -1.07 4.39
C PHE A 103 -5.05 -0.33 5.08
N PHE A 104 -6.14 -0.12 4.34
CA PHE A 104 -7.32 0.56 4.85
C PHE A 104 -8.58 -0.18 4.42
N TRP A 105 -9.51 -0.31 5.35
CA TRP A 105 -10.92 -0.50 5.06
C TRP A 105 -11.62 0.82 5.30
N ILE A 106 -12.33 1.31 4.29
CA ILE A 106 -13.08 2.56 4.38
C ILE A 106 -14.55 2.28 4.13
N ASP A 107 -15.42 2.85 4.96
CA ASP A 107 -16.84 2.92 4.68
C ASP A 107 -17.10 4.04 3.70
N VAL A 108 -17.91 3.76 2.69
CA VAL A 108 -18.24 4.72 1.62
C VAL A 108 -19.75 4.82 1.44
N ASP A 109 -20.25 6.04 1.34
CA ASP A 109 -21.64 6.35 1.04
C ASP A 109 -21.76 7.62 0.16
N LYS A 110 -22.99 8.05 -0.12
CA LYS A 110 -23.25 9.30 -0.90
C LYS A 110 -22.77 10.58 -0.20
N LYS A 111 -22.49 10.53 1.10
CA LYS A 111 -21.99 11.69 1.88
C LYS A 111 -20.47 11.75 1.90
N GLY A 112 -19.78 10.67 1.51
CA GLY A 112 -18.33 10.59 1.47
C GLY A 112 -17.77 9.25 1.92
N GLN A 113 -16.73 9.31 2.72
CA GLN A 113 -16.05 8.12 3.24
C GLN A 113 -15.56 8.35 4.66
N LYS A 114 -15.33 7.23 5.36
CA LYS A 114 -14.75 7.20 6.70
C LYS A 114 -13.79 6.02 6.82
N ILE A 115 -12.63 6.24 7.42
CA ILE A 115 -11.72 5.14 7.77
C ILE A 115 -12.40 4.32 8.88
N TYR A 116 -12.70 3.06 8.56
CA TYR A 116 -13.24 2.10 9.54
C TYR A 116 -12.10 1.38 10.29
N THR A 117 -11.14 0.82 9.54
CA THR A 117 -9.91 0.24 10.10
C THR A 117 -8.71 0.60 9.23
N ARG A 118 -7.53 0.63 9.86
CA ARG A 118 -6.24 0.84 9.20
C ARG A 118 -5.14 0.03 9.85
N GLY A 119 -4.03 -0.20 9.12
CA GLY A 119 -2.89 -0.98 9.58
C GLY A 119 -2.72 -2.24 8.75
N PHE A 120 -1.95 -3.21 9.21
CA PHE A 120 -1.71 -4.46 8.48
C PHE A 120 -2.30 -5.70 9.18
N ALA A 121 -2.43 -5.68 10.50
CA ALA A 121 -2.98 -6.79 11.26
C ALA A 121 -4.52 -6.73 11.33
N GLU A 122 -5.09 -5.54 11.36
CA GLU A 122 -6.49 -5.27 11.69
C GLU A 122 -7.39 -5.28 10.45
N VAL A 123 -6.84 -5.03 9.26
CA VAL A 123 -7.65 -4.83 8.06
C VAL A 123 -7.95 -6.15 7.37
N ASN A 124 -9.25 -6.48 7.34
CA ASN A 124 -9.77 -7.61 6.61
C ASN A 124 -10.64 -7.14 5.43
N ASN A 125 -10.60 -7.89 4.33
CA ASN A 125 -11.47 -7.64 3.19
C ASN A 125 -12.91 -8.12 3.45
N ARG A 126 -13.82 -7.88 2.50
CA ARG A 126 -15.24 -8.31 2.60
C ARG A 126 -15.46 -9.83 2.71
N PHE A 127 -14.45 -10.63 2.45
CA PHE A 127 -14.50 -12.09 2.62
C PHE A 127 -13.97 -12.53 4.00
N GLY A 128 -13.63 -11.59 4.87
CA GLY A 128 -13.06 -11.82 6.18
C GLY A 128 -11.62 -12.34 6.15
N LEU A 129 -10.89 -12.09 5.06
CA LEU A 129 -9.49 -12.44 4.90
C LEU A 129 -8.62 -11.21 5.17
N ASN A 130 -7.54 -11.38 5.92
CA ASN A 130 -6.61 -10.29 6.21
C ASN A 130 -5.90 -9.84 4.92
N CYS A 131 -5.91 -8.53 4.66
CA CYS A 131 -5.35 -7.96 3.44
C CYS A 131 -3.85 -8.24 3.32
N PHE A 132 -3.09 -7.98 4.37
CA PHE A 132 -1.65 -8.20 4.36
C PHE A 132 -1.29 -9.69 4.20
N ALA A 133 -2.03 -10.60 4.85
CA ALA A 133 -1.77 -12.04 4.74
C ALA A 133 -1.90 -12.58 3.31
N CYS A 134 -2.72 -11.93 2.47
CA CYS A 134 -2.79 -12.22 1.04
C CYS A 134 -1.66 -11.53 0.28
N HIS A 135 -1.46 -10.23 0.51
CA HIS A 135 -0.50 -9.41 -0.22
C HIS A 135 0.97 -9.80 0.02
N VAL A 136 1.31 -10.33 1.21
CA VAL A 136 2.67 -10.83 1.52
C VAL A 136 3.08 -12.03 0.66
N GLN A 137 2.13 -12.72 0.00
CA GLN A 137 2.40 -13.82 -0.92
C GLN A 137 2.94 -13.34 -2.28
N ALA A 138 2.81 -12.05 -2.59
CA ALA A 138 3.34 -11.49 -3.83
C ALA A 138 4.86 -11.69 -3.89
N ARG A 139 5.35 -12.11 -5.09
CA ARG A 139 6.79 -12.22 -5.29
C ARG A 139 7.49 -10.87 -5.03
N PRO A 140 8.74 -10.87 -4.55
CA PRO A 140 9.45 -9.68 -4.08
C PRO A 140 9.46 -8.50 -5.05
N GLU A 141 9.55 -8.77 -6.36
CA GLU A 141 9.61 -7.77 -7.42
C GLU A 141 8.29 -7.02 -7.66
N HIS A 142 7.19 -7.47 -7.05
CA HIS A 142 5.86 -6.87 -7.22
C HIS A 142 5.44 -5.96 -6.06
N ASP A 143 6.36 -5.67 -5.13
CA ASP A 143 6.13 -4.74 -4.01
C ASP A 143 4.79 -4.97 -3.26
N LEU A 144 4.52 -6.22 -2.90
CA LEU A 144 3.27 -6.67 -2.25
C LEU A 144 2.00 -6.40 -3.08
N THR A 145 2.09 -6.19 -4.40
CA THR A 145 0.90 -6.04 -5.23
C THR A 145 0.54 -7.35 -5.92
N CYS A 146 -0.70 -7.77 -5.70
CA CYS A 146 -1.26 -8.93 -6.37
C CYS A 146 -1.76 -8.53 -7.75
N GLY A 147 -1.28 -9.18 -8.80
CA GLY A 147 -1.74 -8.99 -10.18
C GLY A 147 -3.12 -9.63 -10.43
N LYS A 148 -3.42 -9.86 -11.68
CA LYS A 148 -4.59 -10.65 -12.08
C LYS A 148 -4.35 -12.12 -11.77
N GLY A 149 -5.16 -12.69 -10.92
CA GLY A 149 -5.01 -14.10 -10.54
C GLY A 149 -3.71 -14.37 -9.76
N SER A 150 -3.07 -15.51 -10.05
CA SER A 150 -1.84 -15.95 -9.36
C SER A 150 -0.53 -15.46 -10.01
N GLU A 151 -0.59 -14.58 -11.00
CA GLU A 151 0.58 -14.16 -11.79
C GLU A 151 1.71 -13.59 -10.93
N ASN A 152 1.36 -12.85 -9.87
CA ASN A 152 2.31 -12.25 -8.93
C ASN A 152 2.58 -13.12 -7.69
N GLY A 153 2.06 -14.34 -7.61
CA GLY A 153 2.24 -15.26 -6.49
C GLY A 153 1.12 -15.26 -5.46
N CYS A 154 0.22 -14.29 -5.48
CA CYS A 154 -0.93 -14.26 -4.56
C CYS A 154 -1.96 -15.34 -4.88
N ALA A 155 -2.62 -15.84 -3.85
CA ALA A 155 -3.76 -16.74 -4.03
C ALA A 155 -4.89 -16.05 -4.81
N PRO A 156 -5.55 -16.73 -5.75
CA PRO A 156 -6.69 -16.16 -6.46
C PRO A 156 -7.87 -15.95 -5.51
N ILE A 157 -8.60 -14.87 -5.72
CA ILE A 157 -9.88 -14.63 -5.04
C ILE A 157 -11.04 -14.94 -5.97
N PRO A 158 -12.19 -15.41 -5.45
CA PRO A 158 -13.33 -15.82 -6.27
C PRO A 158 -14.15 -14.62 -6.76
N VAL A 159 -13.48 -13.61 -7.33
CA VAL A 159 -14.09 -12.38 -7.82
C VAL A 159 -13.74 -12.18 -9.29
N THR A 160 -14.75 -12.06 -10.15
CA THR A 160 -14.55 -11.85 -11.58
C THR A 160 -14.27 -10.38 -11.92
N GLN A 161 -13.75 -10.13 -13.11
CA GLN A 161 -13.56 -8.78 -13.63
C GLN A 161 -14.88 -7.99 -13.73
N ALA A 162 -15.99 -8.68 -14.04
CA ALA A 162 -17.32 -8.06 -14.07
C ALA A 162 -17.71 -7.55 -12.66
N MET A 163 -17.47 -8.35 -11.62
CA MET A 163 -17.78 -8.00 -10.24
C MET A 163 -16.93 -6.80 -9.76
N PHE A 164 -15.62 -6.80 -10.06
CA PHE A 164 -14.78 -5.61 -9.76
C PHE A 164 -15.28 -4.38 -10.51
N GLY A 165 -15.56 -4.50 -11.80
CA GLY A 165 -16.09 -3.40 -12.60
C GLY A 165 -17.41 -2.85 -12.07
N ALA A 166 -18.34 -3.73 -11.67
CA ALA A 166 -19.61 -3.35 -11.07
C ALA A 166 -19.41 -2.56 -9.77
N LEU A 167 -18.57 -3.06 -8.85
CA LEU A 167 -18.23 -2.33 -7.62
C LEU A 167 -17.63 -0.96 -7.89
N GLN A 168 -16.73 -0.85 -8.86
CA GLN A 168 -16.08 0.40 -9.22
C GLN A 168 -17.05 1.43 -9.81
N ARG A 169 -17.99 0.99 -10.67
CA ARG A 169 -19.02 1.86 -11.28
C ARG A 169 -20.09 2.28 -10.28
N THR A 170 -20.34 1.46 -9.27
CA THR A 170 -21.33 1.74 -8.22
C THR A 170 -20.73 2.32 -6.95
N ASP A 171 -19.48 2.83 -6.98
CA ASP A 171 -18.92 3.59 -5.87
C ASP A 171 -19.81 4.80 -5.57
N PRO A 172 -20.48 4.87 -4.40
CA PRO A 172 -21.50 5.88 -4.13
C PRO A 172 -20.96 7.31 -4.10
N ARG A 173 -19.65 7.49 -4.03
CA ARG A 173 -18.96 8.78 -4.10
C ARG A 173 -18.82 9.29 -5.54
N CYS A 174 -19.06 8.43 -6.54
CA CYS A 174 -18.90 8.79 -7.93
C CYS A 174 -20.18 9.32 -8.56
N PRO A 175 -20.11 10.34 -9.44
CA PRO A 175 -21.25 10.78 -10.22
C PRO A 175 -21.83 9.63 -11.05
N GLY A 176 -23.16 9.47 -11.05
CA GLY A 176 -23.85 8.45 -11.84
C GLY A 176 -23.81 7.04 -11.27
N SER A 177 -23.23 6.82 -10.08
CA SER A 177 -23.13 5.50 -9.42
C SER A 177 -24.46 4.83 -9.10
N ASP A 178 -25.56 5.57 -9.13
CA ASP A 178 -26.93 5.07 -8.95
C ASP A 178 -27.56 4.52 -10.25
N GLN A 179 -26.91 4.72 -11.39
CA GLN A 179 -27.31 4.15 -12.66
C GLN A 179 -26.73 2.74 -12.84
N VAL A 180 -27.30 1.78 -12.12
CA VAL A 180 -26.84 0.38 -12.16
C VAL A 180 -27.35 -0.30 -13.40
N SER A 181 -26.46 -0.77 -14.28
CA SER A 181 -26.84 -1.58 -15.44
C SER A 181 -27.36 -2.96 -15.03
N ALA A 182 -28.11 -3.62 -15.92
CA ALA A 182 -28.57 -4.98 -15.66
C ALA A 182 -27.39 -5.96 -15.45
N GLU A 183 -26.30 -5.78 -16.19
CA GLU A 183 -25.08 -6.59 -16.04
C GLU A 183 -24.40 -6.35 -14.70
N ASP A 184 -24.32 -5.09 -14.25
CA ASP A 184 -23.77 -4.75 -12.94
C ASP A 184 -24.62 -5.31 -11.80
N ALA A 185 -25.95 -5.24 -11.94
CA ALA A 185 -26.86 -5.80 -10.94
C ALA A 185 -26.67 -7.32 -10.78
N ILE A 186 -26.50 -8.04 -11.88
CA ILE A 186 -26.20 -9.48 -11.86
C ILE A 186 -24.85 -9.73 -11.19
N ALA A 187 -23.80 -9.02 -11.60
CA ALA A 187 -22.46 -9.18 -11.06
C ALA A 187 -22.38 -8.88 -9.55
N LEU A 188 -23.10 -7.86 -9.07
CA LEU A 188 -23.18 -7.52 -7.65
C LEU A 188 -23.99 -8.56 -6.85
N LYS A 189 -25.05 -9.12 -7.42
CA LYS A 189 -25.82 -10.20 -6.81
C LYS A 189 -24.94 -11.45 -6.62
N ASP A 190 -24.26 -11.88 -7.68
CA ASP A 190 -23.38 -13.06 -7.65
C ASP A 190 -22.24 -12.86 -6.64
N LEU A 191 -21.66 -11.64 -6.56
CA LEU A 191 -20.67 -11.31 -5.55
C LEU A 191 -21.25 -11.41 -4.13
N GLY A 192 -22.48 -10.95 -3.91
CA GLY A 192 -23.16 -11.06 -2.63
C GLY A 192 -23.34 -12.51 -2.18
N GLU A 193 -23.68 -13.41 -3.10
CA GLU A 193 -23.79 -14.84 -2.82
C GLU A 193 -22.43 -15.47 -2.45
N ILE A 194 -21.35 -15.08 -3.14
CA ILE A 194 -19.99 -15.53 -2.80
C ILE A 194 -19.58 -15.05 -1.40
N VAL A 195 -19.80 -13.78 -1.09
CA VAL A 195 -19.48 -13.20 0.24
C VAL A 195 -20.24 -13.97 1.32
N LYS A 196 -21.54 -14.17 1.15
CA LYS A 196 -22.39 -14.93 2.07
C LYS A 196 -21.84 -16.34 2.30
N ALA A 197 -21.56 -17.07 1.24
CA ALA A 197 -21.05 -18.45 1.32
C ALA A 197 -19.70 -18.56 2.04
N LEU A 198 -18.84 -17.51 1.97
CA LEU A 198 -17.53 -17.49 2.62
C LEU A 198 -17.59 -17.03 4.08
N THR A 199 -18.56 -16.20 4.45
CA THR A 199 -18.68 -15.64 5.80
C THR A 199 -19.55 -16.51 6.73
N GLU A 200 -20.51 -17.27 6.20
CA GLU A 200 -21.39 -18.17 6.97
C GLU A 200 -20.71 -19.50 7.37
N LYS A 201 -19.53 -19.82 6.79
CA LYS A 201 -18.78 -21.05 7.13
C LYS A 201 -17.83 -20.90 8.31
N LYS A 202 -17.82 -19.76 8.96
CA LYS A 202 -17.05 -19.47 10.19
C LYS A 202 -17.94 -19.56 11.41
#